data_247c15607c62931edd6e1909ba50a661
#
_entry.id   247c15607c62931edd6e1909ba50a661
#
_cell.length_a   1.000
_cell.length_b   1.000
_cell.length_c   1.000
_cell.angle_alpha   90.00
_cell.angle_beta   90.00
_cell.angle_gamma   90.00
#
_symmetry.space_group_name_H-M   'P 1'
#
loop_
_entity.id
_entity.type
_entity.pdbx_description
1 polymer ?
#
loop_
_entity_poly.entity_id
_entity_poly.type
_entity_poly.pdbx_seq_one_letter_code
_entity_poly.pdbx_strand_id
1 'polypeptide(L)'
;MAFTRENINKNYYTTGEVADLFQVSTKTIQKWDNKGILNFERSPTNRRVLPKETLIEYLKSKNMFYEDESNSKRDVIYARVSSYGQQKQGVLDRQVDYVLSNRADLKNVLILKEIGTSLNSKRKKLLKLIDMILNDEVNRIFITHKERLIGFGFEYIEAICDHHDVEIIVIQTEEDNKSAKQELAEDIKSLLATLDKELSNNE
;
A
#
# COMPACT_ATOMS: atom_id res chain seq x y z
N MET A 1 16.74 -25.85 -1.34
CA MET A 1 16.95 -24.51 -0.77
C MET A 1 15.77 -23.67 -1.20
N ALA A 2 15.15 -22.93 -0.29
CA ALA A 2 14.02 -22.09 -0.56
C ALA A 2 14.42 -20.64 -0.26
N PHE A 3 14.13 -19.70 -1.15
CA PHE A 3 14.44 -18.28 -1.00
C PHE A 3 13.15 -17.49 -0.89
N THR A 4 13.12 -16.47 -0.03
CA THR A 4 12.03 -15.51 0.13
C THR A 4 12.48 -14.12 -0.26
N ARG A 5 11.56 -13.15 -0.36
CA ARG A 5 11.92 -11.74 -0.61
C ARG A 5 12.85 -11.17 0.47
N GLU A 6 12.75 -11.63 1.71
CA GLU A 6 13.63 -11.20 2.80
C GLU A 6 15.09 -11.63 2.57
N ASN A 7 15.30 -12.79 1.95
CA ASN A 7 16.63 -13.24 1.58
C ASN A 7 17.22 -12.46 0.41
N ILE A 8 16.36 -11.75 -0.36
CA ILE A 8 16.73 -11.01 -1.56
C ILE A 8 16.32 -9.54 -1.39
N ASN A 9 17.09 -8.82 -0.57
CA ASN A 9 16.80 -7.46 -0.11
C ASN A 9 17.62 -6.35 -0.80
N LYS A 10 18.51 -6.67 -1.75
CA LYS A 10 19.34 -5.71 -2.50
C LYS A 10 18.81 -5.55 -3.91
N ASN A 11 18.94 -4.36 -4.49
CA ASN A 11 18.58 -4.11 -5.89
C ASN A 11 19.51 -4.80 -6.89
N TYR A 12 20.82 -4.98 -6.50
CA TYR A 12 21.83 -5.64 -7.31
C TYR A 12 22.69 -6.55 -6.44
N TYR A 13 23.13 -7.65 -7.04
CA TYR A 13 23.99 -8.67 -6.41
C TYR A 13 25.29 -8.85 -7.20
N THR A 14 26.41 -8.90 -6.52
CA THR A 14 27.70 -9.27 -7.10
C THR A 14 27.80 -10.78 -7.34
N THR A 15 28.76 -11.23 -8.17
CA THR A 15 29.02 -12.66 -8.37
C THR A 15 29.38 -13.40 -7.08
N GLY A 16 30.00 -12.72 -6.10
CA GLY A 16 30.30 -13.29 -4.78
C GLY A 16 29.04 -13.54 -3.97
N GLU A 17 28.18 -12.51 -3.85
CA GLU A 17 26.93 -12.61 -3.10
C GLU A 17 26.00 -13.68 -3.69
N VAL A 18 25.92 -13.78 -5.02
CA VAL A 18 25.16 -14.84 -5.68
C VAL A 18 25.78 -16.23 -5.40
N ALA A 19 27.11 -16.33 -5.39
CA ALA A 19 27.81 -17.56 -5.05
C ALA A 19 27.51 -18.02 -3.62
N ASP A 20 27.49 -17.07 -2.67
CA ASP A 20 27.15 -17.34 -1.26
C ASP A 20 25.68 -17.79 -1.13
N LEU A 21 24.74 -17.11 -1.82
CA LEU A 21 23.31 -17.48 -1.83
C LEU A 21 23.10 -18.93 -2.30
N PHE A 22 23.78 -19.34 -3.36
CA PHE A 22 23.67 -20.69 -3.91
C PHE A 22 24.64 -21.70 -3.30
N GLN A 23 25.50 -21.29 -2.37
CA GLN A 23 26.55 -22.11 -1.75
C GLN A 23 27.47 -22.78 -2.79
N VAL A 24 27.86 -22.00 -3.81
CA VAL A 24 28.75 -22.45 -4.88
C VAL A 24 29.96 -21.51 -5.02
N SER A 25 30.96 -21.90 -5.81
CA SER A 25 32.10 -21.01 -6.07
C SER A 25 31.72 -19.86 -7.01
N THR A 26 32.40 -18.72 -6.88
CA THR A 26 32.28 -17.59 -7.82
C THR A 26 32.58 -18.01 -9.27
N LYS A 27 33.49 -18.96 -9.48
CA LYS A 27 33.78 -19.53 -10.80
C LYS A 27 32.57 -20.26 -11.40
N THR A 28 31.75 -20.89 -10.55
CA THR A 28 30.51 -21.52 -10.99
C THR A 28 29.52 -20.47 -11.50
N ILE A 29 29.36 -19.39 -10.76
CA ILE A 29 28.46 -18.27 -11.16
C ILE A 29 28.94 -17.63 -12.45
N GLN A 30 30.25 -17.42 -12.64
CA GLN A 30 30.80 -16.91 -13.90
C GLN A 30 30.55 -17.84 -15.09
N LYS A 31 30.58 -19.17 -14.86
CA LYS A 31 30.19 -20.15 -15.89
C LYS A 31 28.71 -20.09 -16.21
N TRP A 32 27.85 -19.82 -15.22
CA TRP A 32 26.42 -19.65 -15.44
C TRP A 32 26.11 -18.39 -16.27
N ASP A 33 26.78 -17.28 -15.97
CA ASP A 33 26.72 -16.06 -16.76
C ASP A 33 27.15 -16.31 -18.23
N ASN A 34 28.32 -16.92 -18.44
CA ASN A 34 28.84 -17.22 -19.77
C ASN A 34 27.96 -18.20 -20.59
N LYS A 35 27.15 -19.03 -19.91
CA LYS A 35 26.20 -19.96 -20.53
C LYS A 35 24.81 -19.39 -20.69
N GLY A 36 24.56 -18.13 -20.27
CA GLY A 36 23.24 -17.51 -20.30
C GLY A 36 22.23 -18.12 -19.33
N ILE A 37 22.69 -18.85 -18.30
CA ILE A 37 21.82 -19.41 -17.25
C ILE A 37 21.37 -18.33 -16.26
N LEU A 38 22.27 -17.41 -15.93
CA LEU A 38 22.05 -16.22 -15.16
C LEU A 38 22.72 -15.05 -15.88
N ASN A 39 21.95 -14.10 -16.38
CA ASN A 39 22.45 -12.99 -17.19
C ASN A 39 22.85 -11.81 -16.29
N PHE A 40 24.16 -11.62 -16.12
CA PHE A 40 24.72 -10.49 -15.38
C PHE A 40 24.85 -9.26 -16.27
N GLU A 41 24.54 -8.12 -15.72
CA GLU A 41 24.82 -6.81 -16.30
C GLU A 41 26.24 -6.33 -15.94
N ARG A 42 26.65 -5.24 -16.59
CA ARG A 42 27.93 -4.56 -16.25
C ARG A 42 27.64 -3.24 -15.57
N SER A 43 28.17 -3.08 -14.37
CA SER A 43 28.16 -1.80 -13.68
C SER A 43 29.02 -0.76 -14.43
N PRO A 44 28.90 0.55 -14.13
CA PRO A 44 29.80 1.58 -14.69
C PRO A 44 31.30 1.31 -14.50
N THR A 45 31.66 0.55 -13.46
CA THR A 45 33.05 0.10 -13.18
C THR A 45 33.39 -1.23 -13.84
N ASN A 46 32.60 -1.69 -14.81
CA ASN A 46 32.74 -2.94 -15.55
C ASN A 46 32.71 -4.22 -14.70
N ARG A 47 32.13 -4.16 -13.48
CA ARG A 47 31.91 -5.34 -12.62
C ARG A 47 30.59 -6.02 -12.99
N ARG A 48 30.58 -7.36 -12.85
CA ARG A 48 29.33 -8.14 -12.99
C ARG A 48 28.39 -7.84 -11.84
N VAL A 49 27.17 -7.47 -12.16
CA VAL A 49 26.07 -7.27 -11.21
C VAL A 49 24.81 -7.96 -11.75
N LEU A 50 24.07 -8.60 -10.86
CA LEU A 50 22.82 -9.28 -11.20
C LEU A 50 21.66 -8.45 -10.63
N PRO A 51 20.73 -7.96 -11.47
CA PRO A 51 19.53 -7.29 -10.99
C PRO A 51 18.69 -8.24 -10.12
N LYS A 52 18.03 -7.68 -9.11
CA LYS A 52 17.13 -8.42 -8.20
C LYS A 52 16.07 -9.19 -8.96
N GLU A 53 15.45 -8.54 -9.93
CA GLU A 53 14.36 -9.07 -10.76
C GLU A 53 14.83 -10.33 -11.52
N THR A 54 15.99 -10.26 -12.18
CA THR A 54 16.59 -11.38 -12.91
C THR A 54 16.89 -12.56 -11.98
N LEU A 55 17.37 -12.29 -10.74
CA LEU A 55 17.59 -13.32 -9.74
C LEU A 55 16.27 -13.98 -9.31
N ILE A 56 15.22 -13.19 -9.05
CA ILE A 56 13.90 -13.69 -8.66
C ILE A 56 13.29 -14.54 -9.79
N GLU A 57 13.33 -14.07 -11.04
CA GLU A 57 12.84 -14.83 -12.19
C GLU A 57 13.53 -16.20 -12.33
N TYR A 58 14.86 -16.21 -12.18
CA TYR A 58 15.61 -17.47 -12.19
C TYR A 58 15.17 -18.42 -11.06
N LEU A 59 15.04 -17.91 -9.84
CA LEU A 59 14.61 -18.71 -8.68
C LEU A 59 13.18 -19.24 -8.86
N LYS A 60 12.26 -18.43 -9.42
CA LYS A 60 10.90 -18.85 -9.77
C LYS A 60 10.92 -19.97 -10.82
N SER A 61 11.75 -19.83 -11.86
CA SER A 61 11.89 -20.85 -12.93
C SER A 61 12.41 -22.18 -12.42
N LYS A 62 13.09 -22.21 -11.28
CA LYS A 62 13.64 -23.39 -10.61
C LYS A 62 12.79 -23.91 -9.46
N ASN A 63 11.61 -23.32 -9.21
CA ASN A 63 10.77 -23.59 -8.04
C ASN A 63 11.55 -23.47 -6.71
N MET A 64 12.48 -22.50 -6.66
CA MET A 64 13.31 -22.21 -5.48
C MET A 64 12.90 -20.92 -4.78
N PHE A 65 11.98 -20.16 -5.35
CA PHE A 65 11.46 -18.92 -4.79
C PHE A 65 10.06 -19.16 -4.22
N TYR A 66 9.92 -18.85 -2.95
CA TYR A 66 8.63 -18.86 -2.28
C TYR A 66 8.22 -17.41 -2.03
N GLU A 67 7.13 -17.01 -2.65
CA GLU A 67 6.44 -15.81 -2.21
C GLU A 67 5.82 -16.16 -0.87
N ASP A 68 6.37 -15.58 0.19
CA ASP A 68 5.72 -15.64 1.49
C ASP A 68 4.37 -14.92 1.33
N GLU A 69 3.27 -15.64 1.48
CA GLU A 69 1.93 -15.05 1.41
C GLU A 69 1.75 -13.94 2.46
N SER A 70 2.58 -13.94 3.52
CA SER A 70 2.63 -12.88 4.52
C SER A 70 3.22 -11.57 3.97
N ASN A 71 3.97 -11.62 2.86
CA ASN A 71 4.61 -10.46 2.22
C ASN A 71 4.01 -10.13 0.84
N SER A 72 2.90 -10.75 0.46
CA SER A 72 2.11 -10.32 -0.69
C SER A 72 1.45 -8.98 -0.36
N LYS A 73 1.56 -8.01 -1.28
CA LYS A 73 0.83 -6.73 -1.17
C LYS A 73 -0.63 -7.00 -0.80
N ARG A 74 -1.20 -6.17 0.05
CA ARG A 74 -2.55 -6.34 0.62
C ARG A 74 -3.58 -5.53 -0.14
N ASP A 75 -4.78 -6.05 -0.24
CA ASP A 75 -5.96 -5.27 -0.54
C ASP A 75 -6.44 -4.63 0.77
N VAL A 76 -6.54 -3.31 0.80
CA VAL A 76 -6.93 -2.58 2.00
C VAL A 76 -8.34 -2.02 1.83
N ILE A 77 -9.25 -2.38 2.74
CA ILE A 77 -10.57 -1.73 2.85
C ILE A 77 -10.43 -0.63 3.91
N TYR A 78 -10.62 0.63 3.49
CA TYR A 78 -10.60 1.75 4.41
C TYR A 78 -12.01 2.31 4.61
N ALA A 79 -12.50 2.23 5.86
CA ALA A 79 -13.81 2.72 6.26
C ALA A 79 -13.68 3.81 7.32
N ARG A 80 -14.46 4.90 7.20
CA ARG A 80 -14.42 6.03 8.12
C ARG A 80 -15.80 6.59 8.43
N VAL A 81 -15.97 7.03 9.67
CA VAL A 81 -17.08 7.88 10.13
C VAL A 81 -16.54 9.06 10.91
N SER A 82 -17.27 10.19 10.93
CA SER A 82 -16.84 11.40 11.65
C SER A 82 -17.07 11.31 13.15
N SER A 83 -18.03 10.50 13.62
CA SER A 83 -18.43 10.46 15.04
C SER A 83 -18.64 9.05 15.59
N TYR A 84 -18.51 8.93 16.93
CA TYR A 84 -18.86 7.71 17.66
C TYR A 84 -20.34 7.34 17.55
N GLY A 85 -21.24 8.32 17.35
CA GLY A 85 -22.67 8.07 17.11
C GLY A 85 -22.90 7.21 15.87
N GLN A 86 -22.26 7.57 14.77
CA GLN A 86 -22.32 6.81 13.51
C GLN A 86 -21.67 5.41 13.65
N GLN A 87 -20.60 5.29 14.43
CA GLN A 87 -20.01 3.98 14.73
C GLN A 87 -21.03 3.07 15.45
N LYS A 88 -21.70 3.58 16.49
CA LYS A 88 -22.73 2.82 17.23
C LYS A 88 -23.90 2.40 16.34
N GLN A 89 -24.21 3.15 15.29
CA GLN A 89 -25.22 2.82 14.29
C GLN A 89 -24.73 1.79 13.25
N GLY A 90 -23.52 1.25 13.39
CA GLY A 90 -22.96 0.24 12.48
C GLY A 90 -22.56 0.75 11.09
N VAL A 91 -22.38 2.07 10.92
CA VAL A 91 -22.06 2.65 9.60
C VAL A 91 -20.70 2.15 9.07
N LEU A 92 -19.69 2.00 9.96
CA LEU A 92 -18.39 1.44 9.57
C LEU A 92 -18.50 0.01 9.04
N ASP A 93 -19.30 -0.81 9.72
CA ASP A 93 -19.48 -2.21 9.34
C ASP A 93 -20.21 -2.31 8.01
N ARG A 94 -21.25 -1.50 7.79
CA ARG A 94 -21.94 -1.44 6.50
C ARG A 94 -21.03 -1.03 5.33
N GLN A 95 -20.11 -0.08 5.53
CA GLN A 95 -19.12 0.28 4.49
C GLN A 95 -18.23 -0.92 4.14
N VAL A 96 -17.73 -1.63 5.13
CA VAL A 96 -16.88 -2.82 4.94
C VAL A 96 -17.66 -3.95 4.25
N ASP A 97 -18.84 -4.27 4.77
CA ASP A 97 -19.69 -5.35 4.25
C ASP A 97 -20.11 -5.07 2.80
N TYR A 98 -20.35 -3.81 2.47
CA TYR A 98 -20.66 -3.39 1.10
C TYR A 98 -19.49 -3.67 0.16
N VAL A 99 -18.26 -3.34 0.54
CA VAL A 99 -17.07 -3.67 -0.27
C VAL A 99 -16.90 -5.17 -0.41
N LEU A 100 -16.98 -5.92 0.69
CA LEU A 100 -16.83 -7.38 0.69
C LEU A 100 -17.90 -8.08 -0.18
N SER A 101 -19.14 -7.58 -0.17
CA SER A 101 -20.23 -8.16 -0.95
C SER A 101 -20.12 -7.88 -2.45
N ASN A 102 -19.46 -6.78 -2.84
CA ASN A 102 -19.34 -6.36 -4.24
C ASN A 102 -18.00 -6.74 -4.88
N ARG A 103 -17.05 -7.32 -4.12
CA ARG A 103 -15.71 -7.67 -4.60
C ARG A 103 -15.30 -9.06 -4.12
N ALA A 104 -15.52 -10.05 -4.99
CA ALA A 104 -15.13 -11.43 -4.75
C ALA A 104 -13.64 -11.70 -5.03
N ASP A 105 -12.95 -10.76 -5.69
CA ASP A 105 -11.56 -10.86 -6.14
C ASP A 105 -10.52 -10.34 -5.14
N LEU A 106 -10.95 -10.02 -3.92
CA LEU A 106 -10.07 -9.50 -2.86
C LEU A 106 -9.04 -10.54 -2.41
N LYS A 107 -7.79 -10.08 -2.18
CA LYS A 107 -6.69 -10.93 -1.74
C LYS A 107 -6.00 -10.34 -0.51
N ASN A 108 -5.64 -11.18 0.46
CA ASN A 108 -4.89 -10.78 1.66
C ASN A 108 -5.44 -9.51 2.32
N VAL A 109 -6.75 -9.49 2.60
CA VAL A 109 -7.51 -8.29 2.97
C VAL A 109 -7.10 -7.75 4.35
N LEU A 110 -6.79 -6.46 4.41
CA LEU A 110 -6.65 -5.70 5.64
C LEU A 110 -7.80 -4.67 5.75
N ILE A 111 -8.51 -4.69 6.86
CA ILE A 111 -9.59 -3.74 7.11
C ILE A 111 -9.10 -2.65 8.08
N LEU A 112 -9.17 -1.40 7.66
CA LEU A 112 -8.85 -0.22 8.46
C LEU A 112 -10.13 0.57 8.73
N LYS A 113 -10.63 0.49 9.96
CA LYS A 113 -11.78 1.25 10.44
C LYS A 113 -11.30 2.46 11.25
N GLU A 114 -11.81 3.64 10.96
CA GLU A 114 -11.39 4.87 11.61
C GLU A 114 -12.56 5.76 12.02
N ILE A 115 -12.42 6.42 13.17
CA ILE A 115 -13.34 7.45 13.64
C ILE A 115 -12.58 8.76 13.69
N GLY A 116 -13.08 9.77 13.00
CA GLY A 116 -12.47 11.09 12.93
C GLY A 116 -12.96 11.87 11.73
N THR A 117 -12.86 13.19 11.81
CA THR A 117 -13.30 14.08 10.73
C THR A 117 -12.45 13.91 9.47
N SER A 118 -13.02 14.19 8.31
CA SER A 118 -12.33 14.11 7.02
C SER A 118 -11.14 15.08 6.91
N LEU A 119 -11.18 16.17 7.70
CA LEU A 119 -10.17 17.23 7.73
C LEU A 119 -9.01 16.96 8.69
N ASN A 120 -9.11 15.94 9.54
CA ASN A 120 -8.05 15.60 10.48
C ASN A 120 -6.92 14.82 9.78
N SER A 121 -5.80 15.48 9.51
CA SER A 121 -4.61 14.88 8.89
C SER A 121 -3.84 13.92 9.82
N LYS A 122 -4.10 13.94 11.14
CA LYS A 122 -3.40 13.11 12.14
C LYS A 122 -4.13 11.80 12.45
N ARG A 123 -5.03 11.36 11.56
CA ARG A 123 -5.76 10.10 11.70
C ARG A 123 -4.81 8.90 11.64
N LYS A 124 -4.82 8.09 12.71
CA LYS A 124 -3.84 6.99 12.90
C LYS A 124 -3.93 5.92 11.81
N LYS A 125 -5.15 5.59 11.35
CA LYS A 125 -5.33 4.55 10.33
C LYS A 125 -4.97 5.06 8.93
N LEU A 126 -5.24 6.33 8.64
CA LEU A 126 -4.80 6.97 7.41
C LEU A 126 -3.27 7.05 7.35
N LEU A 127 -2.62 7.50 8.42
CA LEU A 127 -1.16 7.54 8.49
C LEU A 127 -0.54 6.14 8.34
N LYS A 128 -1.13 5.12 8.99
CA LYS A 128 -0.72 3.73 8.80
C LYS A 128 -0.88 3.29 7.34
N LEU A 129 -1.98 3.63 6.67
CA LEU A 129 -2.20 3.29 5.27
C LEU A 129 -1.13 3.92 4.37
N ILE A 130 -0.82 5.21 4.58
CA ILE A 130 0.22 5.92 3.83
C ILE A 130 1.58 5.25 4.04
N ASP A 131 1.94 4.92 5.29
CA ASP A 131 3.19 4.22 5.61
C ASP A 131 3.27 2.86 4.89
N MET A 132 2.20 2.09 4.86
CA MET A 132 2.12 0.83 4.14
C MET A 132 2.25 1.00 2.62
N ILE A 133 1.71 2.08 2.04
CA ILE A 133 1.88 2.39 0.60
C ILE A 133 3.36 2.66 0.31
N LEU A 134 4.00 3.52 1.11
CA LEU A 134 5.41 3.89 0.98
C LEU A 134 6.38 2.70 1.16
N ASN A 135 5.95 1.65 1.88
CA ASN A 135 6.70 0.40 2.05
C ASN A 135 6.33 -0.69 1.05
N ASP A 136 5.56 -0.37 -0.01
CA ASP A 136 5.10 -1.31 -1.05
C ASP A 136 4.28 -2.50 -0.51
N GLU A 137 3.59 -2.33 0.62
CA GLU A 137 2.78 -3.37 1.26
C GLU A 137 1.32 -3.41 0.75
N VAL A 138 0.89 -2.41 -0.05
CA VAL A 138 -0.49 -2.27 -0.53
C VAL A 138 -0.57 -2.58 -2.02
N ASN A 139 -1.58 -3.36 -2.42
CA ASN A 139 -1.90 -3.63 -3.81
C ASN A 139 -3.04 -2.73 -4.30
N ARG A 140 -4.17 -2.74 -3.58
CA ARG A 140 -5.36 -1.96 -3.90
C ARG A 140 -5.97 -1.37 -2.63
N ILE A 141 -6.60 -0.21 -2.76
CA ILE A 141 -7.35 0.44 -1.68
C ILE A 141 -8.82 0.52 -2.10
N PHE A 142 -9.70 0.02 -1.26
CA PHE A 142 -11.15 0.03 -1.47
C PHE A 142 -11.82 0.99 -0.51
N ILE A 143 -12.58 1.92 -1.04
CA ILE A 143 -13.35 2.93 -0.30
C ILE A 143 -14.75 3.06 -0.90
N THR A 144 -15.72 3.44 -0.09
CA THR A 144 -17.09 3.70 -0.57
C THR A 144 -17.27 5.11 -1.13
N HIS A 145 -16.39 6.05 -0.75
CA HIS A 145 -16.37 7.41 -1.29
C HIS A 145 -14.98 8.06 -1.07
N LYS A 146 -14.58 9.00 -1.94
CA LYS A 146 -13.27 9.69 -1.84
C LYS A 146 -13.11 10.41 -0.49
N GLU A 147 -14.15 11.08 -0.01
CA GLU A 147 -14.17 11.76 1.29
C GLU A 147 -14.05 10.82 2.49
N ARG A 148 -14.28 9.53 2.33
CA ARG A 148 -13.97 8.54 3.40
C ARG A 148 -12.46 8.47 3.63
N LEU A 149 -11.69 8.58 2.57
CA LEU A 149 -10.22 8.57 2.67
C LEU A 149 -9.70 9.92 3.18
N ILE A 150 -10.05 11.01 2.49
CA ILE A 150 -9.61 12.37 2.86
C ILE A 150 -10.61 13.39 2.31
N GLY A 151 -10.86 14.47 3.07
CA GLY A 151 -11.80 15.53 2.69
C GLY A 151 -11.23 16.51 1.67
N PHE A 152 -9.92 16.80 1.75
CA PHE A 152 -9.18 17.64 0.80
C PHE A 152 -7.84 17.01 0.46
N GLY A 153 -7.35 17.23 -0.77
CA GLY A 153 -6.06 16.76 -1.22
C GLY A 153 -6.05 15.27 -1.59
N PHE A 154 -7.18 14.74 -2.04
CA PHE A 154 -7.26 13.36 -2.54
C PHE A 154 -6.24 13.11 -3.66
N GLU A 155 -6.01 14.11 -4.49
CA GLU A 155 -5.05 14.09 -5.60
C GLU A 155 -3.61 13.80 -5.14
N TYR A 156 -3.23 14.22 -3.92
CA TYR A 156 -1.91 13.89 -3.36
C TYR A 156 -1.80 12.42 -2.98
N ILE A 157 -2.86 11.86 -2.41
CA ILE A 157 -2.88 10.42 -2.09
C ILE A 157 -2.89 9.60 -3.38
N GLU A 158 -3.66 10.02 -4.38
CA GLU A 158 -3.72 9.38 -5.70
C GLU A 158 -2.34 9.38 -6.37
N ALA A 159 -1.62 10.51 -6.37
CA ALA A 159 -0.27 10.61 -6.92
C ALA A 159 0.75 9.71 -6.18
N ILE A 160 0.64 9.58 -4.85
CA ILE A 160 1.48 8.65 -4.08
C ILE A 160 1.16 7.20 -4.47
N CYS A 161 -0.13 6.85 -4.57
CA CYS A 161 -0.57 5.53 -4.97
C CYS A 161 -0.08 5.17 -6.38
N ASP A 162 -0.21 6.07 -7.33
CA ASP A 162 0.27 5.89 -8.71
C ASP A 162 1.79 5.62 -8.76
N HIS A 163 2.57 6.32 -7.91
CA HIS A 163 4.02 6.11 -7.83
C HIS A 163 4.42 4.73 -7.29
N HIS A 164 3.57 4.12 -6.48
CA HIS A 164 3.79 2.80 -5.85
C HIS A 164 2.99 1.67 -6.49
N ASP A 165 2.38 1.91 -7.68
CA ASP A 165 1.52 0.95 -8.38
C ASP A 165 0.34 0.45 -7.51
N VAL A 166 -0.28 1.36 -6.74
CA VAL A 166 -1.44 1.08 -5.89
C VAL A 166 -2.70 1.65 -6.53
N GLU A 167 -3.68 0.80 -6.81
CA GLU A 167 -4.97 1.21 -7.36
C GLU A 167 -5.94 1.63 -6.27
N ILE A 168 -6.58 2.80 -6.41
CA ILE A 168 -7.69 3.24 -5.55
C ILE A 168 -9.02 2.93 -6.23
N ILE A 169 -9.82 2.06 -5.63
CA ILE A 169 -11.12 1.63 -6.14
C ILE A 169 -12.24 2.20 -5.28
N VAL A 170 -13.04 3.08 -5.89
CA VAL A 170 -14.20 3.70 -5.23
C VAL A 170 -15.46 2.93 -5.60
N ILE A 171 -16.06 2.25 -4.62
CA ILE A 171 -17.31 1.50 -4.81
C ILE A 171 -18.45 2.33 -4.23
N GLN A 172 -19.02 3.23 -5.05
CA GLN A 172 -20.02 4.19 -4.60
C GLN A 172 -21.38 3.56 -4.36
N THR A 173 -22.03 4.00 -3.25
CA THR A 173 -23.48 3.90 -3.06
C THR A 173 -24.07 5.30 -3.09
N GLU A 174 -25.31 5.46 -3.53
CA GLU A 174 -26.00 6.76 -3.47
C GLU A 174 -26.16 7.24 -2.02
N GLU A 175 -26.42 6.32 -1.09
CA GLU A 175 -26.60 6.62 0.33
C GLU A 175 -25.30 7.11 0.97
N ASP A 176 -24.18 6.42 0.71
CA ASP A 176 -22.87 6.82 1.28
C ASP A 176 -22.34 8.12 0.65
N ASN A 177 -22.64 8.36 -0.63
CA ASN A 177 -22.29 9.60 -1.31
C ASN A 177 -22.95 10.82 -0.66
N LYS A 178 -24.27 10.75 -0.36
CA LYS A 178 -24.97 11.83 0.35
C LYS A 178 -24.41 12.02 1.76
N SER A 179 -24.23 10.93 2.50
CA SER A 179 -23.70 10.93 3.86
C SER A 179 -22.28 11.53 3.91
N ALA A 180 -21.37 11.11 3.03
CA ALA A 180 -20.00 11.59 3.01
C ALA A 180 -19.90 13.09 2.72
N LYS A 181 -20.70 13.61 1.76
CA LYS A 181 -20.75 15.04 1.44
C LYS A 181 -21.35 15.87 2.57
N GLN A 182 -22.40 15.35 3.23
CA GLN A 182 -22.99 16.03 4.39
C GLN A 182 -22.00 16.12 5.55
N GLU A 183 -21.31 15.01 5.86
CA GLU A 183 -20.27 14.99 6.88
C GLU A 183 -19.15 16.01 6.59
N LEU A 184 -18.67 16.08 5.34
CA LEU A 184 -17.65 17.06 4.95
C LEU A 184 -18.14 18.50 5.18
N ALA A 185 -19.39 18.80 4.80
CA ALA A 185 -19.97 20.13 5.02
C ALA A 185 -20.11 20.48 6.50
N GLU A 186 -20.46 19.51 7.34
CA GLU A 186 -20.53 19.66 8.82
C GLU A 186 -19.13 19.86 9.42
N ASP A 187 -18.13 19.08 8.96
CA ASP A 187 -16.73 19.21 9.36
C ASP A 187 -16.21 20.63 9.08
N ILE A 188 -16.49 21.17 7.89
CA ILE A 188 -16.10 22.54 7.49
C ILE A 188 -16.79 23.59 8.37
N LYS A 189 -18.10 23.45 8.60
CA LYS A 189 -18.84 24.39 9.48
C LYS A 189 -18.27 24.40 10.90
N SER A 190 -17.96 23.22 11.44
CA SER A 190 -17.35 23.09 12.76
C SER A 190 -15.96 23.73 12.85
N LEU A 191 -15.16 23.58 11.80
CA LEU A 191 -13.85 24.22 11.70
C LEU A 191 -13.97 25.75 11.67
N LEU A 192 -14.86 26.30 10.84
CA LEU A 192 -15.10 27.74 10.75
C LEU A 192 -15.57 28.32 12.10
N ALA A 193 -16.51 27.65 12.78
CA ALA A 193 -16.98 28.07 14.10
C ALA A 193 -15.87 28.07 15.16
N THR A 194 -14.89 27.19 15.04
CA THR A 194 -13.72 27.15 15.94
C THR A 194 -12.77 28.30 15.66
N LEU A 195 -12.50 28.57 14.39
CA LEU A 195 -11.65 29.70 13.96
C LEU A 195 -12.26 31.05 14.36
N ASP A 196 -13.57 31.23 14.19
CA ASP A 196 -14.27 32.45 14.59
C ASP A 196 -14.13 32.73 16.11
N LYS A 197 -14.22 31.66 16.92
CA LYS A 197 -13.99 31.76 18.38
C LYS A 197 -12.56 32.16 18.74
N GLU A 198 -11.58 31.53 18.05
CA GLU A 198 -10.17 31.85 18.29
C GLU A 198 -9.82 33.28 17.88
N LEU A 199 -10.37 33.78 16.78
CA LEU A 199 -10.18 35.16 16.33
C LEU A 199 -10.83 36.15 17.32
N SER A 200 -12.06 35.88 17.78
CA SER A 200 -12.78 36.76 18.74
C SER A 200 -12.15 36.78 20.15
N ASN A 201 -11.36 35.78 20.52
CA ASN A 201 -10.66 35.77 21.80
C ASN A 201 -9.28 36.46 21.78
N ASN A 202 -8.81 36.87 20.62
CA ASN A 202 -7.53 37.57 20.42
C ASN A 202 -7.70 39.07 20.19
N GLU A 203 -8.94 39.59 20.24
CA GLU A 203 -9.29 41.02 20.33
C GLU A 203 -9.59 41.45 21.79
#